data_2095f138b95b93a0d20dadcb65e9772a
#
_entry.id   2095f138b95b93a0d20dadcb65e9772a
#
_cell.length_a   1.000
_cell.length_b   1.000
_cell.length_c   1.000
_cell.angle_alpha   90.00
_cell.angle_beta   90.00
_cell.angle_gamma   90.00
#
_symmetry.space_group_name_H-M   'P 1'
#
loop_
_entity.id
_entity.type
_entity.pdbx_description
1 polymer ?
#
loop_
_entity_poly.entity_id
_entity_poly.type
_entity_poly.pdbx_seq_one_letter_code
_entity_poly.pdbx_strand_id
1 'polypeptide(L)'
;MEKAFKYRMYPNREQRILLAKTFGCTRFVYNHYLAKRKDAYEKDGITLNYLACAKDLVSLKKEYEWLKEVDSVALQSSVKNLDTAYINFFRKKAEYPRFKSKKTHRYSYTTKYTNGNIELYENKVKLPKIGLVKIKKTRAPKGRLLSATVSQVPSGKYYVSLCYTDVEEVIFH
;
A
#
# COMPACT_ATOMS: atom_id res chain seq x y z
N MET A 1 -8.93 17.31 8.39
CA MET A 1 -8.56 17.31 6.96
C MET A 1 -7.32 16.43 6.77
N GLU A 2 -7.35 15.55 5.81
CA GLU A 2 -6.20 14.70 5.50
C GLU A 2 -5.24 15.41 4.57
N LYS A 3 -3.94 15.25 4.80
CA LYS A 3 -2.89 15.85 4.00
C LYS A 3 -1.74 14.87 3.82
N ALA A 4 -1.24 14.77 2.60
CA ALA A 4 -0.13 13.86 2.28
C ALA A 4 1.17 14.66 2.08
N PHE A 5 2.27 14.09 2.61
CA PHE A 5 3.61 14.66 2.49
C PHE A 5 4.53 13.63 1.85
N LYS A 6 5.13 13.97 0.73
CA LYS A 6 5.96 13.06 -0.07
C LYS A 6 7.44 13.33 0.16
N TYR A 7 8.19 12.27 0.45
CA TYR A 7 9.63 12.33 0.70
C TYR A 7 10.39 11.38 -0.22
N ARG A 8 11.56 11.78 -0.68
CA ARG A 8 12.47 10.91 -1.41
C ARG A 8 13.15 9.94 -0.43
N MET A 9 13.12 8.65 -0.73
CA MET A 9 13.79 7.61 0.05
C MET A 9 15.08 7.14 -0.63
N TYR A 10 16.04 6.72 0.20
CA TYR A 10 17.32 6.17 -0.22
C TYR A 10 17.53 4.82 0.47
N PRO A 11 16.79 3.76 0.05
CA PRO A 11 16.93 2.45 0.66
C PRO A 11 18.28 1.82 0.32
N ASN A 12 18.85 1.08 1.28
CA ASN A 12 20.03 0.29 1.03
C ASN A 12 19.69 -0.98 0.20
N ARG A 13 20.71 -1.79 -0.13
CA ARG A 13 20.49 -2.98 -0.97
C ARG A 13 19.48 -3.96 -0.38
N GLU A 14 19.59 -4.28 0.91
CA GLU A 14 18.67 -5.21 1.59
C GLU A 14 17.24 -4.68 1.61
N GLN A 15 17.09 -3.40 1.87
CA GLN A 15 15.80 -2.73 1.86
C GLN A 15 15.19 -2.72 0.45
N ARG A 16 15.99 -2.50 -0.60
CA ARG A 16 15.50 -2.55 -1.99
C ARG A 16 14.99 -3.94 -2.36
N ILE A 17 15.68 -4.99 -1.92
CA ILE A 17 15.25 -6.38 -2.14
C ILE A 17 13.89 -6.61 -1.47
N LEU A 18 13.76 -6.19 -0.22
CA LEU A 18 12.52 -6.37 0.56
C LEU A 18 11.38 -5.52 0.01
N LEU A 19 11.66 -4.31 -0.46
CA LEU A 19 10.67 -3.47 -1.15
C LEU A 19 10.19 -4.12 -2.45
N ALA A 20 11.10 -4.69 -3.24
CA ALA A 20 10.73 -5.41 -4.47
C ALA A 20 9.82 -6.61 -4.17
N LYS A 21 10.11 -7.36 -3.11
CA LYS A 21 9.25 -8.46 -2.64
C LYS A 21 7.87 -7.93 -2.22
N THR A 22 7.83 -6.81 -1.51
CA THR A 22 6.58 -6.21 -1.05
C THR A 22 5.73 -5.77 -2.23
N PHE A 23 6.31 -5.09 -3.21
CA PHE A 23 5.60 -4.70 -4.43
C PHE A 23 5.05 -5.94 -5.18
N GLY A 24 5.85 -6.99 -5.29
CA GLY A 24 5.43 -8.23 -5.94
C GLY A 24 4.29 -8.93 -5.19
N CYS A 25 4.37 -9.00 -3.86
CA CYS A 25 3.34 -9.63 -3.03
C CYS A 25 2.02 -8.84 -3.07
N THR A 26 2.07 -7.52 -2.95
CA THR A 26 0.85 -6.69 -3.00
C THR A 26 0.19 -6.76 -4.37
N ARG A 27 0.97 -6.78 -5.45
CA ARG A 27 0.46 -6.97 -6.80
C ARG A 27 -0.17 -8.34 -6.98
N PHE A 28 0.49 -9.39 -6.48
CA PHE A 28 -0.04 -10.76 -6.52
C PHE A 28 -1.39 -10.86 -5.80
N VAL A 29 -1.48 -10.31 -4.60
CA VAL A 29 -2.73 -10.33 -3.81
C VAL A 29 -3.85 -9.58 -4.54
N TYR A 30 -3.55 -8.38 -5.05
CA TYR A 30 -4.52 -7.61 -5.82
C TYR A 30 -5.05 -8.41 -7.02
N ASN A 31 -4.15 -8.95 -7.82
CA ASN A 31 -4.51 -9.70 -9.02
C ASN A 31 -5.24 -11.01 -8.69
N HIS A 32 -4.83 -11.70 -7.62
CA HIS A 32 -5.47 -12.92 -7.16
C HIS A 32 -6.95 -12.68 -6.84
N TYR A 33 -7.23 -11.64 -6.05
CA TYR A 33 -8.61 -11.35 -5.65
C TYR A 33 -9.43 -10.68 -6.74
N LEU A 34 -8.80 -9.97 -7.66
CA LEU A 34 -9.48 -9.50 -8.87
C LEU A 34 -9.98 -10.69 -9.69
N ALA A 35 -9.13 -11.69 -9.94
CA ALA A 35 -9.50 -12.90 -10.65
C ALA A 35 -10.61 -13.67 -9.92
N LYS A 36 -10.50 -13.80 -8.60
CA LYS A 36 -11.49 -14.51 -7.77
C LYS A 36 -12.85 -13.82 -7.76
N ARG A 37 -12.88 -12.50 -7.61
CA ARG A 37 -14.13 -11.72 -7.63
C ARG A 37 -14.80 -11.76 -9.00
N LYS A 38 -14.02 -11.63 -10.07
CA LYS A 38 -14.48 -11.72 -11.44
C LYS A 38 -15.09 -13.10 -11.72
N ASP A 39 -14.40 -14.16 -11.36
CA ASP A 39 -14.81 -15.54 -11.55
C ASP A 39 -16.10 -15.88 -10.79
N ALA A 40 -16.20 -15.48 -9.52
CA ALA A 40 -17.39 -15.68 -8.70
C ALA A 40 -18.61 -14.98 -9.31
N TYR A 41 -18.45 -13.78 -9.82
CA TYR A 41 -19.55 -13.05 -10.46
C TYR A 41 -19.99 -13.69 -11.77
N GLU A 42 -19.04 -14.04 -12.64
CA GLU A 42 -19.36 -14.63 -13.96
C GLU A 42 -19.95 -16.03 -13.86
N LYS A 43 -19.48 -16.86 -12.93
CA LYS A 43 -19.96 -18.25 -12.80
C LYS A 43 -21.19 -18.40 -11.92
N ASP A 44 -21.24 -17.68 -10.79
CA ASP A 44 -22.24 -17.91 -9.75
C ASP A 44 -23.11 -16.68 -9.48
N GLY A 45 -22.86 -15.55 -10.13
CA GLY A 45 -23.54 -14.29 -9.87
C GLY A 45 -23.29 -13.74 -8.47
N ILE A 46 -22.22 -14.19 -7.81
CA ILE A 46 -21.88 -13.81 -6.45
C ILE A 46 -20.93 -12.60 -6.48
N THR A 47 -21.28 -11.54 -5.73
CA THR A 47 -20.43 -10.38 -5.52
C THR A 47 -19.64 -10.56 -4.22
N LEU A 48 -18.36 -10.85 -4.31
CA LEU A 48 -17.46 -10.89 -3.16
C LEU A 48 -17.14 -9.46 -2.73
N ASN A 49 -17.03 -9.24 -1.43
CA ASN A 49 -16.66 -7.93 -0.87
C ASN A 49 -15.29 -7.98 -0.19
N TYR A 50 -14.89 -6.84 0.38
CA TYR A 50 -13.63 -6.73 1.11
C TYR A 50 -13.51 -7.78 2.22
N LEU A 51 -14.54 -7.94 3.05
CA LEU A 51 -14.50 -8.85 4.20
C LEU A 51 -14.29 -10.31 3.77
N ALA A 52 -14.96 -10.75 2.71
CA ALA A 52 -14.82 -12.11 2.19
C ALA A 52 -13.37 -12.35 1.71
N CYS A 53 -12.81 -11.41 0.98
CA CYS A 53 -11.42 -11.51 0.48
C CYS A 53 -10.40 -11.40 1.61
N ALA A 54 -10.63 -10.51 2.58
CA ALA A 54 -9.74 -10.36 3.73
C ALA A 54 -9.68 -11.63 4.59
N LYS A 55 -10.81 -12.31 4.78
CA LYS A 55 -10.84 -13.61 5.46
C LYS A 55 -10.08 -14.68 4.67
N ASP A 56 -10.26 -14.72 3.36
CA ASP A 56 -9.59 -15.68 2.49
C ASP A 56 -8.08 -15.46 2.46
N LEU A 57 -7.61 -14.25 2.67
CA LEU A 57 -6.18 -13.92 2.67
C LEU A 57 -5.40 -14.75 3.70
N VAL A 58 -6.01 -15.12 4.82
CA VAL A 58 -5.40 -15.99 5.83
C VAL A 58 -5.05 -17.35 5.22
N SER A 59 -5.99 -17.93 4.44
CA SER A 59 -5.77 -19.20 3.73
C SER A 59 -4.76 -19.05 2.60
N LEU A 60 -4.80 -17.94 1.88
CA LEU A 60 -3.86 -17.66 0.79
C LEU A 60 -2.41 -17.61 1.30
N LYS A 61 -2.18 -17.02 2.48
CA LYS A 61 -0.86 -16.99 3.12
C LYS A 61 -0.35 -18.37 3.52
N LYS A 62 -1.24 -19.30 3.81
CA LYS A 62 -0.85 -20.70 4.11
C LYS A 62 -0.46 -21.44 2.84
N GLU A 63 -1.13 -21.15 1.72
CA GLU A 63 -0.83 -21.73 0.42
C GLU A 63 0.48 -21.16 -0.16
N TYR A 64 0.66 -19.87 -0.03
CA TYR A 64 1.85 -19.15 -0.52
C TYR A 64 2.59 -18.52 0.66
N GLU A 65 3.44 -19.29 1.32
CA GLU A 65 4.11 -18.87 2.57
C GLU A 65 5.02 -17.65 2.39
N TRP A 66 5.54 -17.43 1.16
CA TRP A 66 6.35 -16.25 0.86
C TRP A 66 5.59 -14.92 1.04
N LEU A 67 4.25 -14.95 1.09
CA LEU A 67 3.45 -13.76 1.43
C LEU A 67 3.68 -13.30 2.87
N LYS A 68 4.13 -14.20 3.74
CA LYS A 68 4.40 -13.87 5.16
C LYS A 68 5.70 -13.10 5.35
N GLU A 69 6.55 -13.01 4.34
CA GLU A 69 7.83 -12.30 4.40
C GLU A 69 7.66 -10.78 4.40
N VAL A 70 6.52 -10.29 3.97
CA VAL A 70 6.26 -8.86 3.82
C VAL A 70 5.22 -8.37 4.84
N ASP A 71 5.05 -7.05 4.90
CA ASP A 71 4.10 -6.39 5.79
C ASP A 71 2.67 -6.89 5.54
N SER A 72 2.07 -7.52 6.56
CA SER A 72 0.70 -8.05 6.49
C SER A 72 -0.35 -6.96 6.27
N VAL A 73 -0.12 -5.77 6.83
CA VAL A 73 -1.03 -4.63 6.66
C VAL A 73 -1.00 -4.15 5.21
N ALA A 74 0.15 -4.21 4.55
CA ALA A 74 0.27 -3.88 3.13
C ALA A 74 -0.57 -4.84 2.25
N LEU A 75 -0.59 -6.13 2.60
CA LEU A 75 -1.42 -7.12 1.89
C LEU A 75 -2.91 -6.84 2.08
N GLN A 76 -3.34 -6.52 3.28
CA GLN A 76 -4.73 -6.14 3.57
C GLN A 76 -5.11 -4.87 2.82
N SER A 77 -4.23 -3.90 2.76
CA SER A 77 -4.46 -2.65 2.00
C SER A 77 -4.62 -2.92 0.51
N SER A 78 -3.92 -3.91 -0.02
CA SER A 78 -4.07 -4.33 -1.42
C SER A 78 -5.49 -4.86 -1.71
N VAL A 79 -6.03 -5.67 -0.80
CA VAL A 79 -7.41 -6.15 -0.88
C VAL A 79 -8.40 -4.98 -0.79
N LYS A 80 -8.14 -4.02 0.10
CA LYS A 80 -8.98 -2.83 0.27
C LYS A 80 -8.94 -1.92 -0.97
N ASN A 81 -7.77 -1.77 -1.58
CA ASN A 81 -7.61 -0.98 -2.81
C ASN A 81 -8.43 -1.58 -3.96
N LEU A 82 -8.45 -2.90 -4.07
CA LEU A 82 -9.29 -3.60 -5.05
C LEU A 82 -10.77 -3.34 -4.80
N ASP A 83 -11.20 -3.41 -3.54
CA ASP A 83 -12.59 -3.13 -3.17
C ASP A 83 -12.98 -1.69 -3.54
N THR A 84 -12.11 -0.73 -3.26
CA THR A 84 -12.31 0.67 -3.64
C THR A 84 -12.42 0.82 -5.15
N ALA A 85 -11.60 0.11 -5.93
CA ALA A 85 -11.67 0.13 -7.39
C ALA A 85 -13.02 -0.40 -7.90
N TYR A 86 -13.55 -1.46 -7.29
CA TYR A 86 -14.89 -1.97 -7.64
C TYR A 86 -16.00 -0.99 -7.27
N ILE A 87 -15.92 -0.38 -6.09
CA ILE A 87 -16.89 0.63 -5.65
C ILE A 87 -16.91 1.81 -6.64
N ASN A 88 -15.75 2.28 -7.06
CA ASN A 88 -15.64 3.38 -8.03
C ASN A 88 -16.21 2.98 -9.39
N PHE A 89 -16.01 1.74 -9.82
CA PHE A 89 -16.62 1.23 -11.05
C PHE A 89 -18.14 1.23 -10.96
N PHE A 90 -18.71 0.68 -9.87
CA PHE A 90 -20.17 0.63 -9.69
C PHE A 90 -20.79 2.02 -9.58
N ARG A 91 -20.06 2.99 -9.07
CA ARG A 91 -20.50 4.41 -9.00
C ARG A 91 -20.24 5.16 -10.30
N LYS A 92 -19.78 4.50 -11.34
CA LYS A 92 -19.45 5.07 -12.66
C LYS A 92 -18.38 6.17 -12.61
N LYS A 93 -17.48 6.09 -11.60
CA LYS A 93 -16.36 7.03 -11.44
C LYS A 93 -15.06 6.52 -12.07
N ALA A 94 -15.00 5.23 -12.40
CA ALA A 94 -13.81 4.59 -12.98
C ALA A 94 -14.23 3.41 -13.86
N GLU A 95 -13.30 2.95 -14.70
CA GLU A 95 -13.47 1.75 -15.50
C GLU A 95 -13.37 0.49 -14.60
N TYR A 96 -13.73 -0.66 -15.16
CA TYR A 96 -13.57 -1.95 -14.48
C TYR A 96 -12.13 -2.14 -14.04
N PRO A 97 -11.88 -2.69 -12.82
CA PRO A 97 -10.52 -2.92 -12.34
C PRO A 97 -9.72 -3.78 -13.30
N ARG A 98 -8.45 -3.43 -13.51
CA ARG A 98 -7.52 -4.13 -14.38
C ARG A 98 -6.45 -4.83 -13.56
N PHE A 99 -5.94 -5.95 -14.10
CA PHE A 99 -4.79 -6.61 -13.51
C PHE A 99 -3.58 -5.69 -13.54
N LYS A 100 -2.83 -5.68 -12.43
CA LYS A 100 -1.59 -4.91 -12.33
C LYS A 100 -0.46 -5.67 -13.02
N SER A 101 0.41 -4.94 -13.71
CA SER A 101 1.53 -5.51 -14.46
C SER A 101 2.87 -5.03 -13.91
N LYS A 102 3.83 -5.94 -13.84
CA LYS A 102 5.24 -5.63 -13.53
C LYS A 102 5.88 -4.78 -14.64
N LYS A 103 5.38 -4.86 -15.84
CA LYS A 103 5.94 -4.20 -17.03
C LYS A 103 5.82 -2.68 -17.01
N THR A 104 4.96 -2.12 -16.17
CA THR A 104 4.80 -0.67 -16.07
C THR A 104 6.00 0.02 -15.42
N HIS A 105 6.81 -0.73 -14.64
CA HIS A 105 7.89 -0.22 -13.80
C HIS A 105 7.44 0.89 -12.83
N ARG A 106 6.14 0.94 -12.54
CA ARG A 106 5.54 1.78 -11.51
C ARG A 106 4.97 0.87 -10.43
N TYR A 107 5.56 0.94 -9.25
CA TYR A 107 5.19 0.07 -8.14
C TYR A 107 4.80 0.90 -6.94
N SER A 108 3.78 0.46 -6.22
CA SER A 108 3.40 1.09 -4.97
C SER A 108 2.67 0.12 -4.06
N TYR A 109 2.77 0.37 -2.76
CA TYR A 109 1.93 -0.26 -1.77
C TYR A 109 1.64 0.73 -0.65
N THR A 110 0.53 0.50 0.05
CA THR A 110 0.13 1.31 1.18
C THR A 110 0.12 0.46 2.44
N THR A 111 0.63 1.02 3.53
CA THR A 111 0.53 0.40 4.85
C THR A 111 -0.07 1.40 5.82
N LYS A 112 -0.98 0.94 6.70
CA LYS A 112 -1.66 1.79 7.66
C LYS A 112 -0.88 1.87 8.96
N TYR A 113 -0.96 3.04 9.60
CA TYR A 113 -0.40 3.22 10.94
C TYR A 113 -1.20 2.42 11.96
N THR A 114 -0.49 1.62 12.75
CA THR A 114 -1.06 0.91 13.89
C THR A 114 0.06 0.66 14.91
N ASN A 115 -0.17 1.05 16.16
CA ASN A 115 0.75 0.81 17.29
C ASN A 115 2.22 1.15 17.01
N GLY A 116 2.50 2.33 16.46
CA GLY A 116 3.88 2.80 16.27
C GLY A 116 4.67 2.06 15.20
N ASN A 117 4.01 1.39 14.26
CA ASN A 117 4.68 0.64 13.19
C ASN A 117 5.34 1.54 12.13
N ILE A 118 4.92 2.80 12.05
CA ILE A 118 5.47 3.80 11.14
C ILE A 118 5.89 5.00 11.97
N GLU A 119 7.12 5.48 11.80
CA GLU A 119 7.59 6.68 12.48
C GLU A 119 8.43 7.53 11.53
N LEU A 120 8.23 8.84 11.59
CA LEU A 120 9.04 9.81 10.84
C LEU A 120 10.03 10.49 11.78
N TYR A 121 11.32 10.39 11.42
CA TYR A 121 12.40 11.12 12.03
C TYR A 121 12.89 12.22 11.10
N GLU A 122 13.83 13.04 11.53
CA GLU A 122 14.33 14.16 10.71
C GLU A 122 14.86 13.71 9.35
N ASN A 123 15.60 12.59 9.32
CA ASN A 123 16.26 12.10 8.10
C ASN A 123 16.03 10.62 7.83
N LYS A 124 15.07 10.01 8.51
CA LYS A 124 14.73 8.59 8.36
C LYS A 124 13.23 8.37 8.53
N VAL A 125 12.72 7.36 7.90
CA VAL A 125 11.36 6.86 8.13
C VAL A 125 11.45 5.39 8.50
N LYS A 126 10.72 5.01 9.56
CA LYS A 126 10.57 3.62 9.96
C LYS A 126 9.34 3.04 9.27
N LEU A 127 9.53 1.93 8.56
CA LEU A 127 8.46 1.22 7.86
C LEU A 127 8.41 -0.24 8.31
N PRO A 128 7.20 -0.84 8.43
CA PRO A 128 7.06 -2.24 8.83
C PRO A 128 7.87 -3.16 7.92
N LYS A 129 8.60 -4.10 8.52
CA LYS A 129 9.47 -5.08 7.85
C LYS A 129 10.70 -4.49 7.15
N ILE A 130 10.64 -3.25 6.72
CA ILE A 130 11.75 -2.58 6.01
C ILE A 130 12.75 -1.97 7.00
N GLY A 131 12.24 -1.46 8.13
CA GLY A 131 13.06 -0.79 9.14
C GLY A 131 13.26 0.69 8.82
N LEU A 132 14.36 1.25 9.32
CA LEU A 132 14.71 2.65 9.15
C LEU A 132 15.32 2.91 7.77
N VAL A 133 14.63 3.69 6.96
CA VAL A 133 15.08 4.07 5.61
C VAL A 133 15.48 5.54 5.60
N LYS A 134 16.63 5.83 5.03
CA LYS A 134 17.11 7.21 4.87
C LYS A 134 16.19 7.98 3.92
N ILE A 135 15.82 9.19 4.32
CA ILE A 135 15.04 10.12 3.49
C ILE A 135 15.78 11.45 3.39
N LYS A 136 15.40 12.26 2.41
CA LYS A 136 15.89 13.62 2.35
C LYS A 136 15.40 14.37 3.58
N LYS A 137 16.28 15.15 4.23
CA LYS A 137 15.96 15.95 5.40
C LYS A 137 14.76 16.86 5.12
N THR A 138 13.79 16.86 6.05
CA THR A 138 12.56 17.62 5.91
C THR A 138 11.97 17.97 7.27
N ARG A 139 10.94 18.80 7.25
CA ARG A 139 10.15 19.08 8.45
C ARG A 139 9.14 17.96 8.67
N ALA A 140 9.02 17.54 9.94
CA ALA A 140 7.95 16.62 10.33
C ALA A 140 6.61 17.37 10.28
N PRO A 141 5.59 16.82 9.61
CA PRO A 141 4.26 17.39 9.67
C PRO A 141 3.69 17.25 11.09
N LYS A 142 2.83 18.18 11.47
CA LYS A 142 2.06 18.08 12.69
C LYS A 142 0.75 17.38 12.38
N GLY A 143 0.24 16.59 13.32
CA GLY A 143 -0.98 15.86 13.17
C GLY A 143 -0.80 14.39 13.44
N ARG A 144 -1.85 13.62 13.18
CA ARG A 144 -1.86 12.17 13.43
C ARG A 144 -1.58 11.41 12.14
N LEU A 145 -0.53 10.59 12.15
CA LEU A 145 -0.17 9.74 11.01
C LEU A 145 -1.21 8.64 10.79
N LEU A 146 -1.71 8.52 9.57
CA LEU A 146 -2.70 7.51 9.20
C LEU A 146 -2.12 6.36 8.38
N SER A 147 -1.23 6.67 7.43
CA SER A 147 -0.71 5.67 6.51
C SER A 147 0.55 6.14 5.80
N ALA A 148 1.24 5.18 5.20
CA ALA A 148 2.38 5.44 4.32
C ALA A 148 2.14 4.73 2.99
N THR A 149 2.39 5.43 1.88
CA THR A 149 2.41 4.84 0.54
C THR A 149 3.84 4.88 0.03
N VAL A 150 4.40 3.70 -0.19
CA VAL A 150 5.76 3.54 -0.71
C VAL A 150 5.66 3.30 -2.21
N SER A 151 6.50 3.99 -2.97
CA SER A 151 6.47 3.87 -4.43
C SER A 151 7.87 3.86 -5.03
N GLN A 152 7.97 3.22 -6.19
CA GLN A 152 9.14 3.27 -7.05
C GLN A 152 8.69 3.66 -8.44
N VAL A 153 9.31 4.70 -9.00
CA VAL A 153 9.00 5.22 -10.34
C VAL A 153 9.90 4.55 -11.39
N PRO A 154 9.58 4.66 -12.70
CA PRO A 154 10.37 4.00 -13.74
C PRO A 154 11.86 4.33 -13.75
N SER A 155 12.26 5.51 -13.27
CA SER A 155 13.67 5.87 -13.14
C SER A 155 14.40 5.12 -12.02
N GLY A 156 13.69 4.30 -11.23
CA GLY A 156 14.24 3.55 -10.11
C GLY A 156 14.23 4.31 -8.78
N LYS A 157 13.80 5.55 -8.77
CA LYS A 157 13.73 6.37 -7.55
C LYS A 157 12.59 5.92 -6.65
N TYR A 158 12.85 5.94 -5.33
CA TYR A 158 11.89 5.55 -4.28
C TYR A 158 11.33 6.77 -3.57
N TYR A 159 10.05 6.70 -3.24
CA TYR A 159 9.35 7.75 -2.48
C TYR A 159 8.47 7.13 -1.41
N VAL A 160 8.24 7.88 -0.35
CA VAL A 160 7.22 7.58 0.65
C VAL A 160 6.32 8.79 0.79
N SER A 161 5.00 8.55 0.71
CA SER A 161 3.99 9.57 0.96
C SER A 161 3.32 9.25 2.29
N LEU A 162 3.43 10.15 3.25
CA LEU A 162 2.85 10.00 4.57
C LEU A 162 1.56 10.81 4.66
N CYS A 163 0.45 10.13 4.98
CA CYS A 163 -0.86 10.75 5.13
C CYS A 163 -1.12 11.06 6.59
N TYR A 164 -1.44 12.31 6.87
CA TYR A 164 -1.77 12.80 8.21
C TYR A 164 -3.17 13.39 8.24
N THR A 165 -3.83 13.27 9.38
CA THR A 165 -5.08 13.95 9.66
C THR A 165 -4.88 14.94 10.79
N ASP A 166 -5.83 15.89 10.92
CA ASP A 166 -5.80 16.92 11.97
C ASP A 166 -4.51 17.76 11.94
N VAL A 167 -4.02 18.01 10.70
CA VAL A 167 -2.86 18.85 10.50
C VAL A 167 -3.25 20.28 10.81
N GLU A 168 -2.62 20.85 11.87
CA GLU A 168 -2.80 22.26 12.19
C GLU A 168 -2.06 23.08 11.14
N GLU A 169 -2.80 23.92 10.41
CA GLU A 169 -2.19 24.99 9.64
C GLU A 169 -1.65 26.01 10.63
N VAL A 170 -0.35 26.17 10.64
CA VAL A 170 0.26 27.26 11.39
C VAL A 170 -0.09 28.55 10.67
N ILE A 171 -1.11 29.22 11.16
CA ILE A 171 -1.45 30.55 10.68
C ILE A 171 -0.44 31.52 11.32
N PHE A 172 0.48 31.99 10.52
CA PHE A 172 1.38 33.05 10.94
C PHE A 172 0.60 34.37 10.85
N HIS A 173 0.42 34.98 11.98
CA HIS A 173 -0.10 36.34 12.06
C HIS A 173 1.03 37.36 11.98
#